data_b60ab40ae332198c6bd1ab16f53444ab
#
_entry.id   b60ab40ae332198c6bd1ab16f53444ab
#
_cell.length_a   1.000
_cell.length_b   1.000
_cell.length_c   1.000
_cell.angle_alpha   90.00
_cell.angle_beta   90.00
_cell.angle_gamma   90.00
#
_symmetry.space_group_name_H-M   'P 1'
#
loop_
_entity.id
_entity.type
_entity.pdbx_description
1 polymer ?
#
loop_
_entity_poly.entity_id
_entity_poly.type
_entity_poly.pdbx_seq_one_letter_code
_entity_poly.pdbx_strand_id
1 'polypeptide(L)'
;MFNSAIVIGAGVMGAGIARHLAAHLEQVVLLDISRSQLDRARSESGDATINYSDDFETLKSADYIIEAVFEDLETKLSLLRQASAYVTENAVIATNTSSLLVRDLSAGVTLPSRFLGVHYNNPADMNPVVEIIAGPQTASALADQVCDWMRSTGKLAITCADTSGFILNRQSLPYINEAVRCLDVATPAAIDDIARARLGVGLGPFAVMNLVGLPVMAAASRNLGILGPGYAPAAQLQDEAAGTVPEWDIGESPAISESLATEVAGRLLGAQLYPGKDILDAGLCARDDLHTICIEALGYQRSSPQLLESLPDNEVNRLLATYLASSGR
;
A
#
# COMPACT_ATOMS: atom_id res chain seq x y z
N MET A 1 -1.00 26.04 1.29
CA MET A 1 -1.40 25.12 0.22
C MET A 1 -0.23 25.08 -0.75
N PHE A 2 0.09 23.93 -1.35
CA PHE A 2 1.23 23.80 -2.28
C PHE A 2 0.81 24.31 -3.66
N ASN A 3 1.73 24.96 -4.38
CA ASN A 3 1.53 25.47 -5.74
C ASN A 3 2.35 24.65 -6.76
N SER A 4 3.43 24.03 -6.31
CA SER A 4 4.37 23.28 -7.13
C SER A 4 4.75 21.96 -6.48
N ALA A 5 4.89 20.91 -7.29
CA ALA A 5 5.34 19.60 -6.80
C ALA A 5 6.40 18.98 -7.71
N ILE A 6 7.31 18.23 -7.09
CA ILE A 6 8.25 17.38 -7.81
C ILE A 6 8.11 15.95 -7.33
N VAL A 7 7.92 15.03 -8.27
CA VAL A 7 7.90 13.59 -8.02
C VAL A 7 9.24 13.02 -8.47
N ILE A 8 9.96 12.38 -7.57
CA ILE A 8 11.26 11.75 -7.86
C ILE A 8 11.06 10.25 -8.08
N GLY A 9 11.41 9.78 -9.28
CA GLY A 9 11.22 8.42 -9.73
C GLY A 9 10.10 8.30 -10.76
N ALA A 10 10.43 8.00 -12.01
CA ALA A 10 9.49 7.88 -13.13
C ALA A 10 9.00 6.43 -13.36
N GLY A 11 9.00 5.62 -12.30
CA GLY A 11 8.35 4.31 -12.29
C GLY A 11 6.82 4.41 -12.34
N VAL A 12 6.14 3.26 -12.29
CA VAL A 12 4.65 3.18 -12.33
C VAL A 12 4.01 4.09 -11.28
N MET A 13 4.48 4.03 -10.04
CA MET A 13 3.93 4.84 -8.94
C MET A 13 4.21 6.33 -9.15
N GLY A 14 5.46 6.71 -9.43
CA GLY A 14 5.80 8.12 -9.61
C GLY A 14 5.09 8.77 -10.80
N ALA A 15 4.97 8.06 -11.92
CA ALA A 15 4.20 8.54 -13.06
C ALA A 15 2.70 8.75 -12.71
N GLY A 16 2.08 7.81 -11.98
CA GLY A 16 0.70 7.94 -11.50
C GLY A 16 0.53 9.09 -10.50
N ILE A 17 1.47 9.25 -9.55
CA ILE A 17 1.47 10.38 -8.60
C ILE A 17 1.59 11.71 -9.35
N ALA A 18 2.50 11.79 -10.34
CA ALA A 18 2.66 13.00 -11.14
C ALA A 18 1.39 13.36 -11.92
N ARG A 19 0.68 12.39 -12.50
CA ARG A 19 -0.62 12.62 -13.17
C ARG A 19 -1.68 13.11 -12.18
N HIS A 20 -1.78 12.49 -11.00
CA HIS A 20 -2.69 12.96 -9.96
C HIS A 20 -2.41 14.41 -9.57
N LEU A 21 -1.14 14.76 -9.27
CA LEU A 21 -0.76 16.10 -8.85
C LEU A 21 -0.95 17.14 -9.97
N ALA A 22 -0.68 16.79 -11.23
CA ALA A 22 -0.85 17.67 -12.39
C ALA A 22 -2.33 18.05 -12.66
N ALA A 23 -3.28 17.27 -12.16
CA ALA A 23 -4.70 17.63 -12.21
C ALA A 23 -5.09 18.72 -11.19
N HIS A 24 -4.22 19.04 -10.22
CA HIS A 24 -4.52 19.91 -9.08
C HIS A 24 -3.52 21.04 -8.87
N LEU A 25 -2.35 20.98 -9.50
CA LEU A 25 -1.28 21.97 -9.37
C LEU A 25 -0.88 22.52 -10.74
N GLU A 26 -0.48 23.79 -10.77
CA GLU A 26 -0.01 24.45 -12.00
C GLU A 26 1.37 23.97 -12.45
N GLN A 27 2.21 23.56 -11.51
CA GLN A 27 3.59 23.16 -11.77
C GLN A 27 3.88 21.79 -11.18
N VAL A 28 4.03 20.79 -12.04
CA VAL A 28 4.46 19.44 -11.65
C VAL A 28 5.65 19.02 -12.51
N VAL A 29 6.70 18.55 -11.84
CA VAL A 29 7.88 17.97 -12.48
C VAL A 29 8.00 16.50 -12.10
N LEU A 30 8.20 15.64 -13.08
CA LEU A 30 8.62 14.25 -12.87
C LEU A 30 10.14 14.17 -13.11
N LEU A 31 10.88 13.86 -12.05
CA LEU A 31 12.33 13.83 -12.03
C LEU A 31 12.82 12.37 -11.98
N ASP A 32 13.67 11.99 -12.92
CA ASP A 32 14.35 10.68 -12.90
C ASP A 32 15.69 10.76 -13.62
N ILE A 33 16.68 10.03 -13.15
CA ILE A 33 18.00 9.91 -13.81
C ILE A 33 17.93 9.09 -15.11
N SER A 34 16.89 8.27 -15.29
CA SER A 34 16.65 7.42 -16.46
C SER A 34 15.77 8.12 -17.49
N ARG A 35 16.38 8.61 -18.58
CA ARG A 35 15.64 9.21 -19.70
C ARG A 35 14.61 8.26 -20.29
N SER A 36 14.91 6.96 -20.38
CA SER A 36 13.97 5.97 -20.92
C SER A 36 12.72 5.83 -20.04
N GLN A 37 12.83 5.96 -18.72
CA GLN A 37 11.68 5.98 -17.81
C GLN A 37 10.87 7.27 -17.98
N LEU A 38 11.53 8.42 -18.12
CA LEU A 38 10.86 9.70 -18.40
C LEU A 38 10.11 9.68 -19.74
N ASP A 39 10.72 9.11 -20.79
CA ASP A 39 10.09 9.01 -22.12
C ASP A 39 8.86 8.09 -22.09
N ARG A 40 8.94 6.96 -21.36
CA ARG A 40 7.80 6.09 -21.13
C ARG A 40 6.69 6.82 -20.37
N ALA A 41 7.00 7.43 -19.25
CA ALA A 41 6.03 8.17 -18.45
C ALA A 41 5.36 9.29 -19.25
N ARG A 42 6.12 9.99 -20.12
CA ARG A 42 5.60 11.02 -21.04
C ARG A 42 4.61 10.43 -22.04
N SER A 43 4.91 9.26 -22.61
CA SER A 43 4.01 8.60 -23.56
C SER A 43 2.70 8.12 -22.92
N GLU A 44 2.71 7.87 -21.60
CA GLU A 44 1.57 7.38 -20.82
C GLU A 44 0.80 8.50 -20.09
N SER A 45 1.28 9.77 -20.16
CA SER A 45 0.71 10.88 -19.37
C SER A 45 -0.63 11.42 -19.88
N GLY A 46 -1.03 11.08 -21.12
CA GLY A 46 -2.24 11.61 -21.73
C GLY A 46 -2.20 13.14 -21.84
N ASP A 47 -3.27 13.80 -21.42
CA ASP A 47 -3.40 15.26 -21.43
C ASP A 47 -2.81 15.97 -20.19
N ALA A 48 -2.17 15.24 -19.29
CA ALA A 48 -1.61 15.82 -18.06
C ALA A 48 -0.42 16.74 -18.35
N THR A 49 -0.45 17.95 -17.80
CA THR A 49 0.64 18.93 -17.93
C THR A 49 1.75 18.64 -16.95
N ILE A 50 2.70 17.79 -17.35
CA ILE A 50 3.85 17.38 -16.55
C ILE A 50 5.14 17.83 -17.23
N ASN A 51 6.03 18.48 -16.50
CA ASN A 51 7.41 18.73 -16.93
C ASN A 51 8.28 17.54 -16.57
N TYR A 52 9.29 17.25 -17.37
CA TYR A 52 10.19 16.10 -17.20
C TYR A 52 11.62 16.58 -17.11
N SER A 53 12.35 16.13 -16.09
CA SER A 53 13.72 16.57 -15.83
C SER A 53 14.60 15.42 -15.35
N ASP A 54 15.89 15.47 -15.66
CA ASP A 54 16.95 14.65 -15.07
C ASP A 54 17.90 15.51 -14.17
N ASP A 55 17.54 16.78 -13.93
CA ASP A 55 18.34 17.74 -13.18
C ASP A 55 17.77 18.01 -11.78
N PHE A 56 18.53 17.69 -10.73
CA PHE A 56 18.19 17.93 -9.32
C PHE A 56 18.08 19.42 -8.94
N GLU A 57 18.66 20.34 -9.74
CA GLU A 57 18.49 21.79 -9.54
C GLU A 57 17.00 22.21 -9.57
N THR A 58 16.15 21.44 -10.26
CA THR A 58 14.70 21.69 -10.31
C THR A 58 14.04 21.63 -8.93
N LEU A 59 14.59 20.87 -7.97
CA LEU A 59 14.06 20.75 -6.60
C LEU A 59 13.97 22.10 -5.86
N LYS A 60 14.79 23.09 -6.25
CA LYS A 60 14.77 24.44 -5.65
C LYS A 60 13.46 25.20 -5.86
N SER A 61 12.66 24.79 -6.84
CA SER A 61 11.41 25.45 -7.22
C SER A 61 10.15 24.86 -6.60
N ALA A 62 10.27 23.77 -5.83
CA ALA A 62 9.11 23.02 -5.35
C ALA A 62 8.75 23.32 -3.89
N ASP A 63 7.45 23.42 -3.63
CA ASP A 63 6.88 23.48 -2.29
C ASP A 63 6.70 22.08 -1.70
N TYR A 64 6.46 21.08 -2.57
CA TYR A 64 6.20 19.69 -2.20
C TYR A 64 7.04 18.76 -3.07
N ILE A 65 7.78 17.88 -2.44
CA ILE A 65 8.59 16.86 -3.09
C ILE A 65 8.15 15.50 -2.57
N ILE A 66 7.91 14.53 -3.47
CA ILE A 66 7.62 13.16 -3.09
C ILE A 66 8.53 12.20 -3.84
N GLU A 67 9.26 11.34 -3.11
CA GLU A 67 10.03 10.29 -3.75
C GLU A 67 9.22 9.00 -3.89
N ALA A 68 9.34 8.36 -5.05
CA ALA A 68 8.71 7.10 -5.43
C ALA A 68 9.71 6.20 -6.18
N VAL A 69 10.93 6.10 -5.67
CA VAL A 69 12.00 5.24 -6.21
C VAL A 69 11.94 3.84 -5.60
N PHE A 70 12.87 2.97 -5.98
CA PHE A 70 12.93 1.59 -5.50
C PHE A 70 12.86 1.48 -3.98
N GLU A 71 12.15 0.45 -3.50
CA GLU A 71 11.89 0.18 -2.09
C GLU A 71 13.12 -0.49 -1.42
N ASP A 72 14.20 0.30 -1.32
CA ASP A 72 15.46 -0.06 -0.70
C ASP A 72 15.93 1.06 0.22
N LEU A 73 16.26 0.72 1.46
CA LEU A 73 16.56 1.71 2.51
C LEU A 73 17.76 2.60 2.14
N GLU A 74 18.85 2.01 1.70
CA GLU A 74 20.08 2.77 1.38
C GLU A 74 19.90 3.65 0.15
N THR A 75 19.19 3.15 -0.86
CA THR A 75 18.83 3.93 -2.05
C THR A 75 18.01 5.16 -1.67
N LYS A 76 16.95 4.98 -0.87
CA LYS A 76 16.10 6.09 -0.42
C LYS A 76 16.85 7.06 0.49
N LEU A 77 17.65 6.58 1.43
CA LEU A 77 18.48 7.44 2.29
C LEU A 77 19.48 8.27 1.48
N SER A 78 20.15 7.67 0.49
CA SER A 78 21.09 8.36 -0.39
C SER A 78 20.38 9.45 -1.20
N LEU A 79 19.22 9.11 -1.80
CA LEU A 79 18.40 10.05 -2.54
C LEU A 79 17.90 11.22 -1.67
N LEU A 80 17.37 10.92 -0.48
CA LEU A 80 16.85 11.94 0.44
C LEU A 80 17.96 12.90 0.91
N ARG A 81 19.17 12.40 1.18
CA ARG A 81 20.35 13.26 1.50
C ARG A 81 20.68 14.18 0.33
N GLN A 82 20.70 13.63 -0.90
CA GLN A 82 20.95 14.43 -2.08
C GLN A 82 19.85 15.47 -2.30
N ALA A 83 18.57 15.08 -2.26
CA ALA A 83 17.45 15.99 -2.44
C ALA A 83 17.43 17.11 -1.41
N SER A 84 17.73 16.79 -0.15
CA SER A 84 17.79 17.78 0.94
C SER A 84 18.81 18.91 0.72
N ALA A 85 19.83 18.71 -0.11
CA ALA A 85 20.80 19.74 -0.44
C ALA A 85 20.26 20.81 -1.41
N TYR A 86 19.17 20.51 -2.10
CA TYR A 86 18.60 21.41 -3.12
C TYR A 86 17.28 22.06 -2.69
N VAL A 87 16.52 21.45 -1.78
CA VAL A 87 15.21 21.96 -1.38
C VAL A 87 15.31 23.21 -0.50
N THR A 88 14.27 24.04 -0.53
CA THR A 88 14.17 25.19 0.37
C THR A 88 13.76 24.75 1.78
N GLU A 89 14.02 25.57 2.79
CA GLU A 89 13.66 25.31 4.19
C GLU A 89 12.14 25.15 4.40
N ASN A 90 11.33 25.72 3.52
CA ASN A 90 9.87 25.66 3.60
C ASN A 90 9.27 24.46 2.85
N ALA A 91 10.05 23.80 2.00
CA ALA A 91 9.57 22.68 1.23
C ALA A 91 9.23 21.48 2.12
N VAL A 92 8.21 20.75 1.75
CA VAL A 92 7.85 19.45 2.35
C VAL A 92 8.46 18.35 1.52
N ILE A 93 9.15 17.42 2.17
CA ILE A 93 9.64 16.20 1.55
C ILE A 93 8.76 15.05 2.03
N ALA A 94 8.24 14.26 1.09
CA ALA A 94 7.47 13.07 1.35
C ALA A 94 8.14 11.82 0.77
N THR A 95 7.86 10.66 1.35
CA THR A 95 8.24 9.34 0.80
C THR A 95 6.98 8.54 0.48
N ASN A 96 6.96 7.91 -0.70
CA ASN A 96 5.89 6.97 -1.07
C ASN A 96 6.23 5.52 -0.70
N THR A 97 7.10 5.32 0.29
CA THR A 97 7.43 3.97 0.76
C THR A 97 6.17 3.21 1.16
N SER A 98 6.16 1.91 0.90
CA SER A 98 5.07 0.99 1.29
C SER A 98 5.42 0.10 2.49
N SER A 99 6.71 0.02 2.85
CA SER A 99 7.18 -0.95 3.84
C SER A 99 8.29 -0.44 4.76
N LEU A 100 9.05 0.58 4.35
CA LEU A 100 10.10 1.17 5.16
C LEU A 100 9.50 2.18 6.15
N LEU A 101 10.06 2.23 7.34
CA LEU A 101 9.56 3.13 8.38
C LEU A 101 9.99 4.58 8.10
N VAL A 102 9.07 5.51 8.25
CA VAL A 102 9.32 6.95 8.05
C VAL A 102 10.40 7.44 9.02
N ARG A 103 10.41 6.94 10.27
CA ARG A 103 11.45 7.24 11.25
C ARG A 103 12.86 6.87 10.79
N ASP A 104 13.01 5.75 10.08
CA ASP A 104 14.33 5.31 9.59
C ASP A 104 14.78 6.17 8.39
N LEU A 105 13.85 6.47 7.49
CA LEU A 105 14.09 7.35 6.34
C LEU A 105 14.35 8.80 6.73
N SER A 106 13.84 9.26 7.88
CA SER A 106 14.06 10.62 8.38
C SER A 106 15.53 10.97 8.60
N ALA A 107 16.39 9.97 8.79
CA ALA A 107 17.86 10.15 8.87
C ALA A 107 18.49 10.60 7.53
N GLY A 108 17.76 10.53 6.43
CA GLY A 108 18.17 11.00 5.12
C GLY A 108 17.86 12.47 4.85
N VAL A 109 17.09 13.16 5.70
CA VAL A 109 16.67 14.54 5.43
C VAL A 109 17.28 15.53 6.41
N THR A 110 17.59 16.74 5.93
CA THR A 110 18.17 17.82 6.76
C THR A 110 17.15 18.40 7.74
N LEU A 111 15.87 18.46 7.34
CA LEU A 111 14.78 19.02 8.15
C LEU A 111 13.69 17.95 8.39
N PRO A 112 13.91 17.01 9.33
CA PRO A 112 12.94 15.93 9.57
C PRO A 112 11.58 16.42 10.08
N SER A 113 11.49 17.64 10.61
CA SER A 113 10.21 18.28 10.96
C SER A 113 9.32 18.57 9.76
N ARG A 114 9.88 18.56 8.54
CA ARG A 114 9.18 18.76 7.26
C ARG A 114 9.17 17.49 6.39
N PHE A 115 9.39 16.34 7.00
CA PHE A 115 9.41 15.04 6.36
C PHE A 115 8.29 14.13 6.89
N LEU A 116 7.61 13.40 5.98
CA LEU A 116 6.56 12.45 6.33
C LEU A 116 6.38 11.39 5.23
N GLY A 117 5.66 10.32 5.56
CA GLY A 117 5.18 9.35 4.58
C GLY A 117 3.88 9.82 3.94
N VAL A 118 3.77 9.65 2.61
CA VAL A 118 2.53 9.80 1.84
C VAL A 118 2.42 8.60 0.91
N HIS A 119 1.78 7.56 1.43
CA HIS A 119 1.69 6.27 0.76
C HIS A 119 0.47 6.23 -0.16
N TYR A 120 0.71 6.39 -1.45
CA TYR A 120 -0.28 6.17 -2.50
C TYR A 120 -0.42 4.69 -2.80
N ASN A 121 -1.64 4.27 -3.09
CA ASN A 121 -1.93 2.91 -3.52
C ASN A 121 -2.01 2.81 -5.04
N ASN A 122 -1.59 1.70 -5.58
CA ASN A 122 -1.61 1.44 -7.03
C ASN A 122 -3.06 1.17 -7.54
N PRO A 123 -3.49 1.77 -8.67
CA PRO A 123 -2.87 2.85 -9.44
C PRO A 123 -2.97 4.21 -8.71
N ALA A 124 -1.86 4.96 -8.61
CA ALA A 124 -1.80 6.14 -7.75
C ALA A 124 -2.77 7.27 -8.12
N ASP A 125 -3.08 7.42 -9.40
CA ASP A 125 -4.03 8.40 -9.92
C ASP A 125 -5.50 7.97 -9.74
N MET A 126 -5.78 6.66 -9.68
CA MET A 126 -7.13 6.10 -9.63
C MET A 126 -7.57 5.68 -8.23
N ASN A 127 -6.68 5.05 -7.44
CA ASN A 127 -7.03 4.60 -6.10
C ASN A 127 -7.35 5.82 -5.21
N PRO A 128 -8.53 5.86 -4.57
CA PRO A 128 -8.96 7.03 -3.81
C PRO A 128 -8.19 7.21 -2.51
N VAL A 129 -7.63 6.16 -1.90
CA VAL A 129 -7.05 6.22 -0.56
C VAL A 129 -5.56 6.54 -0.60
N VAL A 130 -5.13 7.44 0.29
CA VAL A 130 -3.74 7.78 0.58
C VAL A 130 -3.51 7.76 2.08
N GLU A 131 -2.47 7.07 2.54
CA GLU A 131 -2.08 7.06 3.94
C GLU A 131 -1.06 8.16 4.22
N ILE A 132 -1.27 8.92 5.30
CA ILE A 132 -0.39 10.00 5.77
C ILE A 132 0.29 9.54 7.06
N ILE A 133 1.60 9.42 7.04
CA ILE A 133 2.38 8.83 8.12
C ILE A 133 3.35 9.86 8.68
N ALA A 134 3.09 10.35 9.89
CA ALA A 134 4.03 11.19 10.60
C ALA A 134 5.14 10.34 11.24
N GLY A 135 6.39 10.66 10.96
CA GLY A 135 7.51 10.15 11.75
C GLY A 135 7.64 10.88 13.10
N PRO A 136 8.47 10.39 14.02
CA PRO A 136 8.58 10.96 15.37
C PRO A 136 9.13 12.40 15.40
N GLN A 137 9.78 12.85 14.33
CA GLN A 137 10.32 14.19 14.20
C GLN A 137 9.48 15.10 13.28
N THR A 138 8.45 14.57 12.63
CA THR A 138 7.51 15.35 11.80
C THR A 138 6.80 16.40 12.67
N ALA A 139 6.74 17.65 12.21
CA ALA A 139 5.99 18.68 12.94
C ALA A 139 4.50 18.29 13.02
N SER A 140 3.91 18.41 14.20
CA SER A 140 2.54 17.93 14.47
C SER A 140 1.48 18.48 13.50
N ALA A 141 1.59 19.75 13.11
CA ALA A 141 0.68 20.36 12.16
C ALA A 141 0.91 19.96 10.71
N LEU A 142 2.07 19.36 10.36
CA LEU A 142 2.40 19.07 8.98
C LEU A 142 1.58 17.91 8.43
N ALA A 143 1.39 16.85 9.21
CA ALA A 143 0.58 15.70 8.81
C ALA A 143 -0.87 16.13 8.54
N ASP A 144 -1.45 16.95 9.41
CA ASP A 144 -2.81 17.48 9.23
C ASP A 144 -2.89 18.37 7.96
N GLN A 145 -1.91 19.24 7.75
CA GLN A 145 -1.84 20.10 6.55
C GLN A 145 -1.78 19.27 5.25
N VAL A 146 -0.94 18.23 5.22
CA VAL A 146 -0.82 17.36 4.04
C VAL A 146 -2.08 16.52 3.87
N CYS A 147 -2.67 16.03 4.96
CA CYS A 147 -3.92 15.29 4.93
C CYS A 147 -5.07 16.14 4.35
N ASP A 148 -5.25 17.35 4.83
CA ASP A 148 -6.28 18.28 4.34
C ASP A 148 -6.04 18.68 2.88
N TRP A 149 -4.76 18.88 2.51
CA TRP A 149 -4.42 19.15 1.12
C TRP A 149 -4.74 17.95 0.22
N MET A 150 -4.37 16.72 0.59
CA MET A 150 -4.71 15.53 -0.19
C MET A 150 -6.24 15.35 -0.33
N ARG A 151 -7.01 15.63 0.74
CA ARG A 151 -8.47 15.64 0.67
C ARG A 151 -9.00 16.67 -0.32
N SER A 152 -8.37 17.84 -0.41
CA SER A 152 -8.74 18.87 -1.38
C SER A 152 -8.48 18.46 -2.84
N THR A 153 -7.62 17.47 -3.08
CA THR A 153 -7.38 16.85 -4.39
C THR A 153 -8.32 15.66 -4.69
N GLY A 154 -9.33 15.44 -3.87
CA GLY A 154 -10.29 14.34 -4.03
C GLY A 154 -9.83 12.99 -3.46
N LYS A 155 -8.66 12.92 -2.82
CA LYS A 155 -8.22 11.70 -2.13
C LYS A 155 -8.90 11.53 -0.76
N LEU A 156 -9.15 10.30 -0.39
CA LEU A 156 -9.51 9.90 0.98
C LEU A 156 -8.21 9.73 1.77
N ALA A 157 -7.68 10.86 2.25
CA ALA A 157 -6.44 10.87 3.02
C ALA A 157 -6.73 10.54 4.48
N ILE A 158 -6.03 9.55 5.00
CA ILE A 158 -6.13 9.07 6.37
C ILE A 158 -4.78 9.18 7.06
N THR A 159 -4.78 9.45 8.35
CA THR A 159 -3.56 9.45 9.17
C THR A 159 -3.39 8.11 9.86
N CYS A 160 -2.17 7.60 9.87
CA CYS A 160 -1.84 6.34 10.55
C CYS A 160 -0.45 6.36 11.19
N ALA A 161 -0.23 5.41 12.07
CA ALA A 161 1.04 5.25 12.78
C ALA A 161 2.18 4.81 11.84
N ASP A 162 3.41 5.24 12.16
CA ASP A 162 4.64 4.77 11.51
C ASP A 162 4.97 3.35 11.98
N THR A 163 4.41 2.36 11.28
CA THR A 163 4.51 0.93 11.58
C THR A 163 4.71 0.12 10.31
N SER A 164 5.24 -1.10 10.43
CA SER A 164 5.45 -1.98 9.27
C SER A 164 4.16 -2.23 8.49
N GLY A 165 4.21 -1.94 7.19
CA GLY A 165 3.09 -2.11 6.26
C GLY A 165 1.95 -1.10 6.45
N PHE A 166 2.14 -0.08 7.29
CA PHE A 166 1.15 0.92 7.68
C PHE A 166 -0.20 0.26 8.00
N ILE A 167 -1.31 0.71 7.46
CA ILE A 167 -2.62 0.09 7.69
C ILE A 167 -3.04 -0.77 6.51
N LEU A 168 -2.87 -0.29 5.28
CA LEU A 168 -3.35 -0.98 4.08
C LEU A 168 -2.68 -2.35 3.90
N ASN A 169 -1.35 -2.39 3.86
CA ASN A 169 -0.61 -3.65 3.69
C ASN A 169 -0.79 -4.56 4.92
N ARG A 170 -0.83 -3.98 6.12
CA ARG A 170 -1.10 -4.73 7.36
C ARG A 170 -2.48 -5.39 7.34
N GLN A 171 -3.49 -4.72 6.78
CA GLN A 171 -4.85 -5.25 6.64
C GLN A 171 -4.97 -6.29 5.52
N SER A 172 -4.30 -6.10 4.38
CA SER A 172 -4.50 -6.92 3.18
C SER A 172 -3.60 -8.14 3.08
N LEU A 173 -2.32 -8.04 3.46
CA LEU A 173 -1.36 -9.13 3.23
C LEU A 173 -1.65 -10.43 4.00
N PRO A 174 -2.18 -10.43 5.24
CA PRO A 174 -2.64 -11.65 5.88
C PRO A 174 -3.68 -12.42 5.05
N TYR A 175 -4.64 -11.71 4.46
CA TYR A 175 -5.66 -12.28 3.58
C TYR A 175 -5.02 -12.88 2.29
N ILE A 176 -4.09 -12.19 1.67
CA ILE A 176 -3.35 -12.66 0.50
C ILE A 176 -2.55 -13.93 0.83
N ASN A 177 -1.79 -13.91 1.92
CA ASN A 177 -0.99 -15.08 2.34
C ASN A 177 -1.88 -16.28 2.70
N GLU A 178 -3.04 -16.05 3.33
CA GLU A 178 -3.98 -17.14 3.65
C GLU A 178 -4.63 -17.74 2.40
N ALA A 179 -4.93 -16.90 1.40
CA ALA A 179 -5.40 -17.39 0.11
C ALA A 179 -4.40 -18.36 -0.55
N VAL A 180 -3.10 -18.01 -0.49
CA VAL A 180 -2.03 -18.91 -0.97
C VAL A 180 -1.97 -20.21 -0.17
N ARG A 181 -2.11 -20.14 1.17
CA ARG A 181 -2.15 -21.36 2.00
C ARG A 181 -3.37 -22.23 1.73
N CYS A 182 -4.50 -21.67 1.23
CA CYS A 182 -5.66 -22.43 0.82
C CYS A 182 -5.42 -23.29 -0.43
N LEU A 183 -4.28 -23.16 -1.11
CA LEU A 183 -3.87 -24.06 -2.19
C LEU A 183 -3.64 -25.51 -1.70
N ASP A 184 -3.58 -25.73 -0.39
CA ASP A 184 -3.59 -27.07 0.21
C ASP A 184 -4.89 -27.83 -0.02
N VAL A 185 -6.02 -27.13 -0.28
CA VAL A 185 -7.35 -27.72 -0.41
C VAL A 185 -8.10 -27.30 -1.68
N ALA A 186 -7.70 -26.22 -2.37
CA ALA A 186 -8.42 -25.66 -3.50
C ALA A 186 -7.49 -25.07 -4.56
N THR A 187 -7.99 -24.89 -5.80
CA THR A 187 -7.26 -24.24 -6.88
C THR A 187 -7.36 -22.70 -6.77
N PRO A 188 -6.45 -21.92 -7.42
CA PRO A 188 -6.55 -20.47 -7.46
C PRO A 188 -7.92 -19.95 -7.90
N ALA A 189 -8.49 -20.52 -8.97
CA ALA A 189 -9.81 -20.16 -9.48
C ALA A 189 -10.92 -20.41 -8.47
N ALA A 190 -10.90 -21.57 -7.79
CA ALA A 190 -11.90 -21.90 -6.76
C ALA A 190 -11.83 -20.95 -5.56
N ILE A 191 -10.62 -20.60 -5.12
CA ILE A 191 -10.42 -19.65 -4.02
C ILE A 191 -10.91 -18.25 -4.40
N ASP A 192 -10.62 -17.79 -5.61
CA ASP A 192 -11.09 -16.50 -6.13
C ASP A 192 -12.63 -16.47 -6.22
N ASP A 193 -13.26 -17.55 -6.69
CA ASP A 193 -14.72 -17.67 -6.75
C ASP A 193 -15.36 -17.68 -5.37
N ILE A 194 -14.80 -18.44 -4.42
CA ILE A 194 -15.27 -18.47 -3.03
C ILE A 194 -15.13 -17.07 -2.40
N ALA A 195 -14.00 -16.40 -2.59
CA ALA A 195 -13.78 -15.07 -2.05
C ALA A 195 -14.82 -14.07 -2.57
N ARG A 196 -15.09 -14.07 -3.89
CA ARG A 196 -16.13 -13.21 -4.48
C ARG A 196 -17.52 -13.56 -3.96
N ALA A 197 -17.88 -14.84 -3.95
CA ALA A 197 -19.23 -15.27 -3.60
C ALA A 197 -19.56 -15.16 -2.10
N ARG A 198 -18.58 -15.40 -1.21
CA ARG A 198 -18.80 -15.51 0.25
C ARG A 198 -18.35 -14.28 1.05
N LEU A 199 -17.29 -13.60 0.58
CA LEU A 199 -16.76 -12.40 1.26
C LEU A 199 -17.16 -11.11 0.53
N GLY A 200 -17.67 -11.20 -0.71
CA GLY A 200 -18.12 -10.08 -1.51
C GLY A 200 -16.99 -9.16 -1.97
N VAL A 201 -15.78 -9.70 -2.15
CA VAL A 201 -14.65 -8.93 -2.71
C VAL A 201 -14.85 -8.73 -4.23
N GLY A 202 -14.47 -7.59 -4.75
CA GLY A 202 -14.61 -7.29 -6.18
C GLY A 202 -13.71 -8.17 -7.07
N LEU A 203 -12.46 -8.36 -6.66
CA LEU A 203 -11.49 -9.25 -7.28
C LEU A 203 -11.09 -10.35 -6.29
N GLY A 204 -10.87 -11.56 -6.80
CA GLY A 204 -10.31 -12.64 -5.99
C GLY A 204 -8.83 -12.41 -5.66
N PRO A 205 -8.28 -13.02 -4.60
CA PRO A 205 -6.93 -12.78 -4.12
C PRO A 205 -5.84 -13.10 -5.16
N PHE A 206 -6.00 -14.12 -5.99
CA PHE A 206 -5.03 -14.48 -7.03
C PHE A 206 -5.06 -13.48 -8.18
N ALA A 207 -6.25 -13.02 -8.59
CA ALA A 207 -6.38 -11.94 -9.57
C ALA A 207 -5.75 -10.64 -9.07
N VAL A 208 -5.89 -10.30 -7.78
CA VAL A 208 -5.23 -9.15 -7.16
C VAL A 208 -3.71 -9.32 -7.17
N MET A 209 -3.18 -10.50 -6.82
CA MET A 209 -1.74 -10.78 -6.84
C MET A 209 -1.15 -10.60 -8.25
N ASN A 210 -1.82 -11.10 -9.29
CA ASN A 210 -1.38 -10.93 -10.67
C ASN A 210 -1.43 -9.47 -11.12
N LEU A 211 -2.45 -8.72 -10.70
CA LEU A 211 -2.59 -7.30 -11.02
C LEU A 211 -1.49 -6.43 -10.39
N VAL A 212 -1.13 -6.69 -9.13
CA VAL A 212 -0.12 -5.93 -8.38
C VAL A 212 1.30 -6.41 -8.70
N GLY A 213 1.44 -7.69 -9.02
CA GLY A 213 2.71 -8.37 -9.27
C GLY A 213 3.24 -9.15 -8.06
N LEU A 214 3.50 -10.43 -8.27
CA LEU A 214 3.94 -11.36 -7.21
C LEU A 214 5.22 -10.92 -6.50
N PRO A 215 6.27 -10.40 -7.18
CA PRO A 215 7.48 -9.94 -6.51
C PRO A 215 7.22 -8.82 -5.48
N VAL A 216 6.31 -7.90 -5.81
CA VAL A 216 5.92 -6.80 -4.90
C VAL A 216 5.19 -7.35 -3.69
N MET A 217 4.20 -8.23 -3.90
CA MET A 217 3.43 -8.86 -2.82
C MET A 217 4.31 -9.73 -1.91
N ALA A 218 5.22 -10.50 -2.48
CA ALA A 218 6.14 -11.35 -1.74
C ALA A 218 7.12 -10.52 -0.88
N ALA A 219 7.67 -9.44 -1.42
CA ALA A 219 8.55 -8.54 -0.68
C ALA A 219 7.80 -7.86 0.49
N ALA A 220 6.62 -7.32 0.24
CA ALA A 220 5.79 -6.70 1.27
C ALA A 220 5.39 -7.70 2.37
N SER A 221 5.05 -8.94 2.00
CA SER A 221 4.74 -10.02 2.96
C SER A 221 5.94 -10.38 3.85
N ARG A 222 7.16 -10.46 3.28
CA ARG A 222 8.38 -10.69 4.08
C ARG A 222 8.62 -9.58 5.09
N ASN A 223 8.49 -8.33 4.67
CA ASN A 223 8.68 -7.17 5.54
C ASN A 223 7.66 -7.14 6.68
N LEU A 224 6.43 -7.59 6.43
CA LEU A 224 5.37 -7.63 7.43
C LEU A 224 5.56 -8.80 8.43
N GLY A 225 6.26 -9.85 8.05
CA GLY A 225 6.49 -11.05 8.87
C GLY A 225 7.17 -10.78 10.21
N ILE A 226 7.87 -9.66 10.36
CA ILE A 226 8.49 -9.22 11.64
C ILE A 226 7.43 -8.99 12.74
N LEU A 227 6.17 -8.77 12.38
CA LEU A 227 5.08 -8.55 13.33
C LEU A 227 4.58 -9.84 14.01
N GLY A 228 5.09 -10.99 13.58
CA GLY A 228 4.81 -12.27 14.23
C GLY A 228 4.00 -13.26 13.38
N PRO A 229 3.61 -14.41 13.95
CA PRO A 229 3.04 -15.54 13.20
C PRO A 229 1.78 -15.20 12.39
N GLY A 230 0.92 -14.32 12.90
CA GLY A 230 -0.27 -13.87 12.19
C GLY A 230 0.01 -13.02 10.93
N TYR A 231 1.27 -12.66 10.71
CA TYR A 231 1.73 -11.91 9.55
C TYR A 231 2.79 -12.67 8.74
N ALA A 232 2.98 -13.97 9.04
CA ALA A 232 3.99 -14.77 8.37
C ALA A 232 3.72 -14.86 6.85
N PRO A 233 4.76 -14.69 6.00
CA PRO A 233 4.61 -14.85 4.57
C PRO A 233 4.32 -16.32 4.22
N ALA A 234 3.46 -16.54 3.23
CA ALA A 234 3.24 -17.88 2.66
C ALA A 234 4.45 -18.30 1.84
N ALA A 235 5.01 -19.48 2.11
CA ALA A 235 6.19 -19.99 1.43
C ALA A 235 5.98 -20.08 -0.09
N GLN A 236 4.85 -20.62 -0.53
CA GLN A 236 4.54 -20.77 -1.95
C GLN A 236 4.43 -19.42 -2.69
N LEU A 237 4.00 -18.32 -2.04
CA LEU A 237 4.06 -17.00 -2.64
C LEU A 237 5.51 -16.55 -2.89
N GLN A 238 6.42 -16.88 -1.97
CA GLN A 238 7.84 -16.55 -2.11
C GLN A 238 8.49 -17.31 -3.26
N ASP A 239 8.15 -18.59 -3.39
CA ASP A 239 8.68 -19.48 -4.43
C ASP A 239 8.18 -19.04 -5.83
N GLU A 240 6.87 -18.77 -5.96
CA GLU A 240 6.26 -18.31 -7.22
C GLU A 240 6.78 -16.94 -7.65
N ALA A 241 6.96 -16.03 -6.72
CA ALA A 241 7.51 -14.71 -7.00
C ALA A 241 8.97 -14.73 -7.48
N ALA A 242 9.73 -15.79 -7.17
CA ALA A 242 11.09 -16.00 -7.62
C ALA A 242 11.18 -16.72 -9.00
N GLY A 243 10.04 -17.14 -9.56
CA GLY A 243 9.96 -17.83 -10.85
C GLY A 243 10.32 -16.94 -12.05
N THR A 244 10.49 -17.57 -13.22
CA THR A 244 10.82 -16.86 -14.47
C THR A 244 9.65 -16.03 -15.02
N VAL A 245 8.43 -16.46 -14.76
CA VAL A 245 7.19 -15.72 -15.06
C VAL A 245 6.38 -15.69 -13.76
N PRO A 246 6.60 -14.67 -12.90
CA PRO A 246 5.96 -14.61 -11.58
C PRO A 246 4.49 -14.20 -11.67
N GLU A 247 3.64 -15.16 -12.06
CA GLU A 247 2.21 -14.98 -12.23
C GLU A 247 1.49 -16.30 -11.88
N TRP A 248 0.36 -16.21 -11.17
CA TRP A 248 -0.48 -17.37 -10.91
C TRP A 248 -1.25 -17.78 -12.15
N ASP A 249 -1.18 -19.07 -12.53
CA ASP A 249 -2.14 -19.65 -13.46
C ASP A 249 -3.47 -19.86 -12.70
N ILE A 250 -4.43 -18.98 -12.92
CA ILE A 250 -5.73 -19.05 -12.25
C ILE A 250 -6.54 -20.20 -12.82
N GLY A 251 -6.49 -20.43 -14.15
CA GLY A 251 -7.22 -21.49 -14.82
C GLY A 251 -8.75 -21.39 -14.71
N GLU A 252 -9.44 -22.53 -14.85
CA GLU A 252 -10.88 -22.61 -14.68
C GLU A 252 -11.23 -23.11 -13.28
N SER A 253 -12.34 -22.59 -12.72
CA SER A 253 -12.84 -23.03 -11.42
C SER A 253 -13.52 -24.40 -11.52
N PRO A 254 -13.08 -25.40 -10.74
CA PRO A 254 -13.79 -26.67 -10.66
C PRO A 254 -15.11 -26.54 -9.90
N ALA A 255 -15.93 -27.58 -9.91
CA ALA A 255 -17.13 -27.63 -9.07
C ALA A 255 -16.76 -27.57 -7.58
N ILE A 256 -17.30 -26.57 -6.86
CA ILE A 256 -16.99 -26.28 -5.46
C ILE A 256 -18.08 -26.87 -4.57
N SER A 257 -17.70 -27.77 -3.64
CA SER A 257 -18.63 -28.28 -2.63
C SER A 257 -18.93 -27.21 -1.56
N GLU A 258 -20.09 -27.26 -0.95
CA GLU A 258 -20.48 -26.34 0.13
C GLU A 258 -19.53 -26.43 1.34
N SER A 259 -19.02 -27.62 1.67
CA SER A 259 -18.08 -27.80 2.75
C SER A 259 -16.73 -27.13 2.46
N LEU A 260 -16.21 -27.26 1.24
CA LEU A 260 -14.99 -26.59 0.79
C LEU A 260 -15.16 -25.06 0.78
N ALA A 261 -16.30 -24.57 0.24
CA ALA A 261 -16.60 -23.14 0.24
C ALA A 261 -16.64 -22.58 1.66
N THR A 262 -17.23 -23.30 2.61
CA THR A 262 -17.32 -22.89 4.02
C THR A 262 -15.94 -22.88 4.69
N GLU A 263 -15.10 -23.88 4.44
CA GLU A 263 -13.75 -23.99 4.99
C GLU A 263 -12.87 -22.82 4.51
N VAL A 264 -12.75 -22.65 3.19
CA VAL A 264 -11.91 -21.58 2.58
C VAL A 264 -12.42 -20.20 2.99
N ALA A 265 -13.73 -19.95 2.92
CA ALA A 265 -14.31 -18.68 3.34
C ALA A 265 -14.02 -18.37 4.81
N GLY A 266 -14.09 -19.37 5.70
CA GLY A 266 -13.78 -19.21 7.13
C GLY A 266 -12.30 -18.83 7.36
N ARG A 267 -11.37 -19.47 6.64
CA ARG A 267 -9.93 -19.14 6.70
C ARG A 267 -9.67 -17.71 6.23
N LEU A 268 -10.20 -17.34 5.06
CA LEU A 268 -10.07 -16.00 4.49
C LEU A 268 -10.69 -14.91 5.37
N LEU A 269 -11.87 -15.20 5.96
CA LEU A 269 -12.52 -14.26 6.87
C LEU A 269 -11.71 -14.05 8.16
N GLY A 270 -11.15 -15.12 8.72
CA GLY A 270 -10.21 -15.03 9.86
C GLY A 270 -8.98 -14.17 9.54
N ALA A 271 -8.46 -14.29 8.31
CA ALA A 271 -7.33 -13.51 7.82
C ALA A 271 -7.67 -12.03 7.57
N GLN A 272 -8.94 -11.66 7.34
CA GLN A 272 -9.40 -10.28 7.33
C GLN A 272 -9.61 -9.72 8.74
N LEU A 273 -10.15 -10.54 9.66
CA LEU A 273 -10.47 -10.13 11.02
C LEU A 273 -9.22 -9.90 11.89
N TYR A 274 -8.24 -10.80 11.76
CA TYR A 274 -7.03 -10.76 12.61
C TYR A 274 -6.30 -9.42 12.53
N PRO A 275 -5.86 -8.94 11.35
CA PRO A 275 -5.16 -7.66 11.26
C PRO A 275 -6.06 -6.48 11.65
N GLY A 276 -7.35 -6.53 11.32
CA GLY A 276 -8.29 -5.46 11.69
C GLY A 276 -8.43 -5.29 13.19
N LYS A 277 -8.53 -6.41 13.93
CA LYS A 277 -8.55 -6.39 15.39
C LYS A 277 -7.23 -5.89 15.96
N ASP A 278 -6.11 -6.38 15.46
CA ASP A 278 -4.76 -6.00 15.89
C ASP A 278 -4.48 -4.50 15.67
N ILE A 279 -4.86 -3.95 14.51
CA ILE A 279 -4.76 -2.52 14.17
C ILE A 279 -5.56 -1.66 15.18
N LEU A 280 -6.79 -2.05 15.48
CA LEU A 280 -7.67 -1.31 16.39
C LEU A 280 -7.20 -1.42 17.85
N ASP A 281 -6.82 -2.61 18.29
CA ASP A 281 -6.32 -2.84 19.66
C ASP A 281 -5.02 -2.07 19.94
N ALA A 282 -4.16 -1.94 18.92
CA ALA A 282 -2.91 -1.18 19.00
C ALA A 282 -3.09 0.33 18.74
N GLY A 283 -4.30 0.81 18.40
CA GLY A 283 -4.58 2.22 18.15
C GLY A 283 -3.79 2.82 16.99
N LEU A 284 -3.56 2.04 15.92
CA LEU A 284 -2.70 2.45 14.79
C LEU A 284 -3.39 3.42 13.82
N CYS A 285 -4.71 3.42 13.78
CA CYS A 285 -5.54 4.40 13.09
C CYS A 285 -6.93 4.45 13.75
N ALA A 286 -7.75 5.44 13.36
CA ALA A 286 -9.14 5.48 13.77
C ALA A 286 -9.97 4.35 13.12
N ARG A 287 -11.05 3.94 13.78
CA ARG A 287 -11.97 2.90 13.29
C ARG A 287 -12.55 3.22 11.92
N ASP A 288 -12.96 4.48 11.71
CA ASP A 288 -13.55 4.94 10.45
C ASP A 288 -12.51 4.98 9.32
N ASP A 289 -11.24 5.25 9.64
CA ASP A 289 -10.12 5.19 8.70
C ASP A 289 -9.86 3.75 8.24
N LEU A 290 -9.86 2.79 9.18
CA LEU A 290 -9.75 1.37 8.82
C LEU A 290 -10.95 0.90 8.00
N HIS A 291 -12.16 1.37 8.32
CA HIS A 291 -13.35 1.11 7.49
C HIS A 291 -13.13 1.62 6.06
N THR A 292 -12.68 2.86 5.90
CA THR A 292 -12.40 3.48 4.60
C THR A 292 -11.36 2.69 3.80
N ILE A 293 -10.27 2.25 4.42
CA ILE A 293 -9.27 1.41 3.76
C ILE A 293 -9.89 0.10 3.26
N CYS A 294 -10.66 -0.59 4.10
CA CYS A 294 -11.26 -1.87 3.72
C CYS A 294 -12.22 -1.73 2.52
N ILE A 295 -13.05 -0.70 2.51
CA ILE A 295 -14.08 -0.53 1.47
C ILE A 295 -13.48 0.11 0.21
N GLU A 296 -12.83 1.25 0.35
CA GLU A 296 -12.45 2.09 -0.79
C GLU A 296 -11.12 1.70 -1.44
N ALA A 297 -10.16 1.18 -0.64
CA ALA A 297 -8.87 0.77 -1.18
C ALA A 297 -8.80 -0.72 -1.49
N LEU A 298 -9.35 -1.58 -0.63
CA LEU A 298 -9.27 -3.04 -0.75
C LEU A 298 -10.49 -3.67 -1.43
N GLY A 299 -11.57 -2.91 -1.64
CA GLY A 299 -12.79 -3.39 -2.30
C GLY A 299 -13.53 -4.48 -1.52
N TYR A 300 -13.42 -4.49 -0.20
CA TYR A 300 -14.18 -5.42 0.65
C TYR A 300 -15.64 -4.98 0.74
N GLN A 301 -16.59 -5.92 0.69
CA GLN A 301 -18.00 -5.60 0.89
C GLN A 301 -18.31 -5.22 2.35
N ARG A 302 -17.59 -5.82 3.28
CA ARG A 302 -17.69 -5.55 4.73
C ARG A 302 -16.30 -5.33 5.29
N SER A 303 -16.14 -4.22 6.01
CA SER A 303 -14.86 -3.91 6.65
C SER A 303 -14.61 -4.78 7.89
N SER A 304 -13.35 -4.94 8.28
CA SER A 304 -13.00 -5.62 9.53
C SER A 304 -13.67 -5.02 10.76
N PRO A 305 -13.78 -3.67 10.93
CA PRO A 305 -14.58 -3.07 12.00
C PRO A 305 -16.05 -3.51 12.00
N GLN A 306 -16.73 -3.51 10.85
CA GLN A 306 -18.13 -3.95 10.73
C GLN A 306 -18.29 -5.45 11.04
N LEU A 307 -17.36 -6.29 10.62
CA LEU A 307 -17.36 -7.72 10.93
C LEU A 307 -17.19 -7.96 12.43
N LEU A 308 -16.24 -7.27 13.08
CA LEU A 308 -16.01 -7.36 14.53
C LEU A 308 -17.24 -6.94 15.35
N GLU A 309 -18.03 -5.98 14.88
CA GLU A 309 -19.24 -5.52 15.58
C GLU A 309 -20.45 -6.44 15.35
N SER A 310 -20.55 -7.06 14.18
CA SER A 310 -21.73 -7.81 13.78
C SER A 310 -21.68 -9.30 14.08
N LEU A 311 -20.47 -9.86 14.24
CA LEU A 311 -20.31 -11.28 14.56
C LEU A 311 -20.31 -11.49 16.08
N PRO A 312 -20.92 -12.59 16.57
CA PRO A 312 -20.78 -12.97 17.98
C PRO A 312 -19.34 -13.26 18.37
N ASP A 313 -18.94 -12.91 19.60
CA ASP A 313 -17.57 -13.07 20.12
C ASP A 313 -17.02 -14.49 19.96
N ASN A 314 -17.85 -15.53 20.18
CA ASN A 314 -17.45 -16.91 20.00
C ASN A 314 -17.11 -17.23 18.54
N GLU A 315 -17.81 -16.63 17.60
CA GLU A 315 -17.53 -16.81 16.18
C GLU A 315 -16.26 -16.07 15.76
N VAL A 316 -16.09 -14.83 16.20
CA VAL A 316 -14.81 -14.08 16.00
C VAL A 316 -13.64 -14.89 16.52
N ASN A 317 -13.72 -15.37 17.77
CA ASN A 317 -12.64 -16.16 18.39
C ASN A 317 -12.37 -17.47 17.61
N ARG A 318 -13.40 -18.14 17.11
CA ARG A 318 -13.25 -19.35 16.28
C ARG A 318 -12.51 -19.05 14.98
N LEU A 319 -12.90 -17.98 14.27
CA LEU A 319 -12.27 -17.57 13.00
C LEU A 319 -10.81 -17.16 13.21
N LEU A 320 -10.51 -16.39 14.26
CA LEU A 320 -9.15 -15.99 14.61
C LEU A 320 -8.27 -17.21 14.95
N ALA A 321 -8.79 -18.17 15.73
CA ALA A 321 -8.07 -19.39 16.06
C ALA A 321 -7.78 -20.25 14.82
N THR A 322 -8.76 -20.37 13.91
CA THR A 322 -8.59 -21.08 12.63
C THR A 322 -7.50 -20.46 11.78
N TYR A 323 -7.52 -19.13 11.63
CA TYR A 323 -6.48 -18.40 10.91
C TYR A 323 -5.09 -18.58 11.53
N LEU A 324 -4.94 -18.36 12.84
CA LEU A 324 -3.66 -18.50 13.52
C LEU A 324 -3.07 -19.91 13.45
N ALA A 325 -3.92 -20.94 13.42
CA ALA A 325 -3.49 -22.32 13.23
C ALA A 325 -2.93 -22.60 11.82
N SER A 326 -3.37 -21.85 10.80
CA SER A 326 -2.86 -21.94 9.42
C SER A 326 -1.66 -21.03 9.17
N SER A 327 -1.65 -19.84 9.75
CA SER A 327 -0.62 -18.82 9.48
C SER A 327 0.78 -19.18 9.98
N GLY A 328 0.91 -20.11 10.89
CA GLY A 328 2.19 -20.62 11.41
C GLY A 328 2.79 -21.80 10.61
N ARG A 329 2.18 -22.18 9.47
CA ARG A 329 2.62 -23.30 8.62
C ARG A 329 3.50 -22.85 7.47
#